data_8402b8eabe08e1a902391d9e98edb077
#
_entry.id   8402b8eabe08e1a902391d9e98edb077
#
_cell.length_a   1.000
_cell.length_b   1.000
_cell.length_c   1.000
_cell.angle_alpha   90.00
_cell.angle_beta   90.00
_cell.angle_gamma   90.00
#
_symmetry.space_group_name_H-M   'P 1'
#
loop_
_entity.id
_entity.type
_entity.pdbx_description
1 polymer ?
#
loop_
_entity_poly.entity_id
_entity_poly.type
_entity_poly.pdbx_seq_one_letter_code
_entity_poly.pdbx_strand_id
1 'polypeptide(L)'
;MVLAITCQTFKQEKEKKMRTAILDALEARYEAQILEADATLKIYLENSVGIGEHPQHLEEIDKLFDKIATAQERLEVLEDFREQQKGEE
;
A
#
# COMPACT_ATOMS: atom_id res chain seq x y z
N MET A 1 -7.05 -16.58 13.54
CA MET A 1 -6.53 -15.27 13.85
C MET A 1 -6.83 -14.24 12.81
N VAL A 2 -6.45 -14.53 11.59
CA VAL A 2 -6.75 -13.61 10.51
C VAL A 2 -8.26 -13.41 10.37
N LEU A 3 -9.00 -14.47 10.55
CA LEU A 3 -10.45 -14.38 10.46
C LEU A 3 -11.04 -13.48 11.52
N ALA A 4 -10.49 -13.56 12.73
CA ALA A 4 -10.99 -12.73 13.81
C ALA A 4 -10.74 -11.27 13.53
N ILE A 5 -9.57 -10.95 13.00
CA ILE A 5 -9.25 -9.58 12.66
C ILE A 5 -10.17 -9.08 11.58
N THR A 6 -10.42 -9.91 10.59
CA THR A 6 -11.31 -9.53 9.51
C THR A 6 -12.71 -9.25 10.02
N CYS A 7 -13.19 -10.09 10.93
CA CYS A 7 -14.53 -9.89 11.47
C CYS A 7 -14.62 -8.59 12.24
N GLN A 8 -13.58 -8.28 13.00
CA GLN A 8 -13.59 -7.03 13.75
C GLN A 8 -13.60 -5.83 12.83
N THR A 9 -12.82 -5.89 11.78
CA THR A 9 -12.81 -4.81 10.81
C THR A 9 -14.18 -4.62 10.21
N PHE A 10 -14.83 -5.72 9.90
CA PHE A 10 -16.15 -5.68 9.30
C PHE A 10 -17.15 -5.00 10.23
N LYS A 11 -17.10 -5.34 11.50
CA LYS A 11 -17.99 -4.74 12.46
C LYS A 11 -17.77 -3.26 12.58
N GLN A 12 -16.51 -2.87 12.59
CA GLN A 12 -16.18 -1.45 12.70
C GLN A 12 -16.70 -0.68 11.50
N GLU A 13 -16.67 -1.29 10.34
CA GLU A 13 -17.15 -0.63 9.16
C GLU A 13 -18.63 -0.32 9.23
N LYS A 14 -19.38 -1.17 9.91
CA LYS A 14 -20.80 -0.91 10.04
C LYS A 14 -21.07 0.34 10.84
N GLU A 15 -20.22 0.61 11.81
CA GLU A 15 -20.40 1.75 12.67
C GLU A 15 -19.76 3.02 12.11
N LYS A 16 -18.86 2.85 11.16
CA LYS A 16 -18.16 3.99 10.58
C LYS A 16 -18.97 4.58 9.46
N LYS A 17 -18.73 5.84 9.22
CA LYS A 17 -19.33 6.47 8.07
C LYS A 17 -18.74 5.93 6.79
N MET A 18 -19.50 6.02 5.71
CA MET A 18 -19.05 5.57 4.42
C MET A 18 -17.70 6.17 4.05
N ARG A 19 -17.54 7.43 4.38
CA ARG A 19 -16.31 8.14 4.06
C ARG A 19 -15.10 7.48 4.71
N THR A 20 -15.23 7.14 5.99
CA THR A 20 -14.13 6.47 6.69
C THR A 20 -13.85 5.10 6.10
N ALA A 21 -14.89 4.39 5.73
CA ALA A 21 -14.70 3.07 5.14
C ALA A 21 -13.91 3.16 3.84
N ILE A 22 -14.21 4.17 3.03
CA ILE A 22 -13.49 4.35 1.78
C ILE A 22 -12.03 4.68 2.04
N LEU A 23 -11.78 5.52 3.01
CA LEU A 23 -10.40 5.86 3.34
C LEU A 23 -9.63 4.65 3.86
N ASP A 24 -10.30 3.84 4.67
CA ASP A 24 -9.66 2.62 5.15
C ASP A 24 -9.31 1.68 4.00
N ALA A 25 -10.19 1.56 3.05
CA ALA A 25 -9.95 0.69 1.91
C ALA A 25 -8.77 1.19 1.09
N LEU A 26 -8.69 2.50 0.89
CA LEU A 26 -7.57 3.06 0.15
C LEU A 26 -6.26 2.87 0.89
N GLU A 27 -6.27 3.02 2.20
CA GLU A 27 -5.07 2.81 2.98
C GLU A 27 -4.57 1.39 2.81
N ALA A 28 -5.45 0.42 2.92
CA ALA A 28 -5.07 -0.98 2.74
C ALA A 28 -4.53 -1.22 1.35
N ARG A 29 -5.13 -0.57 0.37
CA ARG A 29 -4.68 -0.75 -1.01
C ARG A 29 -3.27 -0.23 -1.20
N TYR A 30 -2.98 0.95 -0.69
CA TYR A 30 -1.65 1.52 -0.87
C TYR A 30 -0.61 0.72 -0.11
N GLU A 31 -0.94 0.26 1.08
CA GLU A 31 -0.01 -0.57 1.83
C GLU A 31 0.28 -1.87 1.11
N ALA A 32 -0.74 -2.46 0.50
CA ALA A 32 -0.54 -3.68 -0.28
C ALA A 32 0.35 -3.42 -1.48
N GLN A 33 0.20 -2.29 -2.11
CA GLN A 33 1.04 -1.96 -3.26
C GLN A 33 2.50 -1.83 -2.85
N ILE A 34 2.75 -1.25 -1.68
CA ILE A 34 4.11 -1.13 -1.19
C ILE A 34 4.70 -2.51 -0.91
N LEU A 35 3.94 -3.36 -0.26
CA LEU A 35 4.42 -4.70 0.06
C LEU A 35 4.68 -5.51 -1.21
N GLU A 36 3.80 -5.38 -2.17
CA GLU A 36 3.95 -6.11 -3.42
C GLU A 36 5.21 -5.67 -4.16
N ALA A 37 5.41 -4.37 -4.24
CA ALA A 37 6.58 -3.84 -4.92
C ALA A 37 7.86 -4.20 -4.16
N ASP A 38 7.82 -4.17 -2.85
CA ASP A 38 8.96 -4.53 -2.04
C ASP A 38 9.35 -5.99 -2.25
N ALA A 39 8.38 -6.87 -2.27
CA ALA A 39 8.65 -8.29 -2.49
C ALA A 39 9.25 -8.52 -3.85
N THR A 40 8.70 -7.88 -4.87
CA THR A 40 9.23 -8.02 -6.22
C THR A 40 10.65 -7.46 -6.31
N LEU A 41 10.88 -6.33 -5.65
CA LEU A 41 12.19 -5.72 -5.65
C LEU A 41 13.23 -6.65 -5.04
N LYS A 42 12.87 -7.33 -3.96
CA LYS A 42 13.78 -8.26 -3.32
C LYS A 42 14.13 -9.42 -4.24
N ILE A 43 13.17 -9.88 -5.03
CA ILE A 43 13.45 -10.93 -5.98
C ILE A 43 14.48 -10.46 -7.00
N TYR A 44 14.31 -9.25 -7.51
CA TYR A 44 15.25 -8.70 -8.47
C TYR A 44 16.65 -8.57 -7.86
N LEU A 45 16.72 -8.09 -6.63
CA LEU A 45 18.02 -7.85 -6.01
C LEU A 45 18.72 -9.12 -5.60
N GLU A 46 17.96 -10.14 -5.19
CA GLU A 46 18.58 -11.35 -4.68
C GLU A 46 18.78 -12.39 -5.75
N ASN A 47 17.95 -12.39 -6.78
CA ASN A 47 18.06 -13.38 -7.86
C ASN A 47 18.34 -12.72 -9.18
N SER A 48 19.21 -11.74 -9.17
CA SER A 48 19.51 -10.99 -10.38
C SER A 48 20.15 -11.89 -11.45
N VAL A 49 20.74 -12.98 -11.03
CA VAL A 49 21.38 -13.88 -12.01
C VAL A 49 20.35 -14.41 -12.99
N GLY A 50 19.18 -14.80 -12.49
CA GLY A 50 18.15 -15.32 -13.36
C GLY A 50 17.54 -14.29 -14.28
N ILE A 51 17.67 -13.03 -13.93
CA ILE A 51 17.05 -11.95 -14.67
C ILE A 51 18.11 -11.12 -15.41
N GLY A 52 19.35 -11.32 -15.06
CA GLY A 52 20.42 -10.41 -15.36
C GLY A 52 20.74 -10.21 -16.81
N GLU A 53 20.20 -11.02 -17.68
CA GLU A 53 20.52 -10.87 -19.09
C GLU A 53 19.69 -9.80 -19.76
N HIS A 54 18.70 -9.27 -19.09
CA HIS A 54 17.82 -8.26 -19.67
C HIS A 54 18.32 -6.88 -19.35
N PRO A 55 18.60 -6.09 -20.38
CA PRO A 55 19.04 -4.71 -20.13
C PRO A 55 17.97 -3.85 -19.47
N GLN A 56 16.72 -4.30 -19.52
CA GLN A 56 15.62 -3.56 -18.90
C GLN A 56 15.54 -3.74 -17.40
N HIS A 57 16.49 -4.46 -16.87
CA HIS A 57 16.56 -4.76 -15.46
C HIS A 57 16.48 -3.51 -14.60
N LEU A 58 17.30 -2.52 -14.91
CA LEU A 58 17.31 -1.29 -14.14
C LEU A 58 16.01 -0.53 -14.27
N GLU A 59 15.41 -0.57 -15.44
CA GLU A 59 14.15 0.13 -15.65
C GLU A 59 13.05 -0.50 -14.81
N GLU A 60 13.05 -1.82 -14.71
CA GLU A 60 12.05 -2.49 -13.91
C GLU A 60 12.21 -2.18 -12.43
N ILE A 61 13.44 -2.14 -11.97
CA ILE A 61 13.70 -1.79 -10.59
C ILE A 61 13.29 -0.36 -10.32
N ASP A 62 13.57 0.53 -11.24
CA ASP A 62 13.18 1.91 -11.09
C ASP A 62 11.67 2.07 -11.01
N LYS A 63 10.94 1.30 -11.79
CA LYS A 63 9.50 1.34 -11.72
C LYS A 63 8.98 0.88 -10.37
N LEU A 64 9.63 -0.09 -9.78
CA LEU A 64 9.22 -0.56 -8.47
C LEU A 64 9.44 0.50 -7.41
N PHE A 65 10.56 1.20 -7.48
CA PHE A 65 10.80 2.29 -6.55
C PHE A 65 9.79 3.41 -6.75
N ASP A 66 9.45 3.69 -7.99
CA ASP A 66 8.44 4.71 -8.27
C ASP A 66 7.10 4.31 -7.68
N LYS A 67 6.75 3.05 -7.79
CA LYS A 67 5.50 2.56 -7.24
C LYS A 67 5.48 2.71 -5.72
N ILE A 68 6.57 2.38 -5.06
CA ILE A 68 6.65 2.51 -3.61
C ILE A 68 6.55 3.97 -3.21
N ALA A 69 7.29 4.83 -3.88
CA ALA A 69 7.28 6.24 -3.55
C ALA A 69 5.90 6.85 -3.74
N THR A 70 5.24 6.49 -4.83
CA THR A 70 3.92 7.01 -5.10
C THR A 70 2.92 6.56 -4.05
N ALA A 71 2.99 5.29 -3.67
CA ALA A 71 2.08 4.76 -2.66
C ALA A 71 2.31 5.41 -1.32
N GLN A 72 3.57 5.65 -0.96
CA GLN A 72 3.88 6.30 0.30
C GLN A 72 3.37 7.73 0.32
N GLU A 73 3.52 8.43 -0.78
CA GLU A 73 2.99 9.79 -0.87
C GLU A 73 1.48 9.79 -0.69
N ARG A 74 0.84 8.84 -1.31
CA ARG A 74 -0.62 8.77 -1.20
C ARG A 74 -1.04 8.47 0.22
N LEU A 75 -0.29 7.66 0.92
CA LEU A 75 -0.60 7.40 2.32
C LEU A 75 -0.47 8.65 3.16
N GLU A 76 0.53 9.47 2.90
CA GLU A 76 0.69 10.72 3.63
C GLU A 76 -0.46 11.66 3.38
N VAL A 77 -0.87 11.79 2.13
CA VAL A 77 -2.01 12.64 1.81
C VAL A 77 -3.27 12.11 2.46
N LEU A 78 -3.41 10.80 2.47
CA LEU A 78 -4.57 10.18 3.09
C LEU A 78 -4.63 10.49 4.58
N GLU A 79 -3.50 10.45 5.25
CA GLU A 79 -3.47 10.75 6.66
C GLU A 79 -3.83 12.20 6.93
N ASP A 80 -3.39 13.10 6.06
CA ASP A 80 -3.76 14.50 6.21
C ASP A 80 -5.27 14.65 6.13
N PHE A 81 -5.89 13.93 5.23
CA PHE A 81 -7.33 13.98 5.12
C PHE A 81 -8.02 13.45 6.36
N ARG A 82 -7.49 12.38 6.93
CA ARG A 82 -8.07 11.85 8.14
C ARG A 82 -7.98 12.82 9.30
N GLU A 83 -6.86 13.49 9.40
CA GLU A 83 -6.67 14.44 10.47
C GLU A 83 -7.60 15.64 10.32
N GLN A 84 -7.81 16.07 9.09
CA GLN A 84 -8.74 17.15 8.85
C GLN A 84 -10.15 16.79 9.29
N GLN A 85 -10.53 15.55 9.04
CA GLN A 85 -11.86 15.12 9.46
C GLN A 85 -12.00 15.07 10.96
N LYS A 86 -10.95 14.65 11.64
CA LYS A 86 -10.98 14.64 13.09
C LYS A 86 -11.15 16.04 13.64
N GLY A 87 -10.50 16.99 13.00
CA GLY A 87 -10.62 18.36 13.46
C GLY A 87 -12.02 18.91 13.29
N GLU A 88 -12.73 18.42 12.30
CA GLU A 88 -14.08 18.89 12.07
C GLU A 88 -15.07 18.30 13.05
N GLU A 89 -14.76 17.15 13.60
CA GLU A 89 -15.64 16.55 14.58
C GLU A 89 -15.44 17.15 15.94
#